data_9c744f131ae27f8a9f33ab17e6e277d7
#
_entry.id   9c744f131ae27f8a9f33ab17e6e277d7
#
_cell.length_a   1.000
_cell.length_b   1.000
_cell.length_c   1.000
_cell.angle_alpha   90.00
_cell.angle_beta   90.00
_cell.angle_gamma   90.00
#
_symmetry.space_group_name_H-M   'P 1'
#
loop_
_entity.id
_entity.type
_entity.pdbx_description
1 polymer ?
#
loop_
_entity_poly.entity_id
_entity_poly.type
_entity_poly.pdbx_seq_one_letter_code
_entity_poly.pdbx_strand_id
1 'polypeptide(L)'
;MAVFTPVNLEAMELQEEMSTADVVLLLSSVPERTSDLVYWLDEARLRYRHGPAFPTLGSLIAHLVVAAPKVDALLRHAHLDGQTSADVRAAIDPSHDQELTVPLQEALEDFARVRRRTVDLLHGWGKSEWDRVISDPRGGELTLLDACRLVVKHEMAHVAQIRNLNALLPEPRDLGPVPPVEINGQ
;
A
#
# COMPACT_ATOMS: atom_id res chain seq x y z
N MET A 1 9.87 24.28 -5.91
CA MET A 1 8.88 23.97 -4.86
C MET A 1 8.41 22.55 -5.12
N ALA A 2 8.69 21.59 -4.22
CA ALA A 2 8.21 20.22 -4.38
C ALA A 2 6.69 20.20 -4.14
N VAL A 3 5.94 19.68 -5.10
CA VAL A 3 4.49 19.51 -4.98
C VAL A 3 4.25 18.04 -4.64
N PHE A 4 3.65 17.78 -3.49
CA PHE A 4 3.16 16.44 -3.17
C PHE A 4 1.92 16.18 -4.04
N THR A 5 1.99 15.12 -4.84
CA THR A 5 0.83 14.65 -5.60
C THR A 5 0.23 13.47 -4.86
N PRO A 6 -0.96 13.60 -4.27
CA PRO A 6 -1.66 12.46 -3.67
C PRO A 6 -1.94 11.41 -4.75
N VAL A 7 -1.99 10.14 -4.35
CA VAL A 7 -2.43 9.07 -5.25
C VAL A 7 -3.91 9.29 -5.52
N ASN A 8 -4.24 9.67 -6.73
CA ASN A 8 -5.63 9.78 -7.16
C ASN A 8 -6.06 8.47 -7.82
N LEU A 9 -6.76 7.63 -7.06
CA LEU A 9 -7.25 6.34 -7.53
C LEU A 9 -8.28 6.47 -8.67
N GLU A 10 -9.03 7.59 -8.71
CA GLU A 10 -10.01 7.84 -9.78
C GLU A 10 -9.32 8.17 -11.11
N ALA A 11 -8.15 8.82 -11.04
CA ALA A 11 -7.32 9.14 -12.21
C ALA A 11 -6.36 7.99 -12.60
N MET A 12 -6.32 6.90 -11.85
CA MET A 12 -5.50 5.73 -12.18
C MET A 12 -6.18 4.95 -13.30
N GLU A 13 -5.82 5.24 -14.54
CA GLU A 13 -6.20 4.42 -15.68
C GLU A 13 -5.60 3.02 -15.55
N LEU A 14 -6.41 2.00 -15.87
CA LEU A 14 -5.93 0.62 -15.95
C LEU A 14 -4.87 0.55 -17.08
N GLN A 15 -3.66 0.11 -16.75
CA GLN A 15 -2.69 -0.26 -17.77
C GLN A 15 -3.04 -1.66 -18.26
N GLU A 16 -3.74 -1.74 -19.37
CA GLU A 16 -4.14 -3.01 -20.00
C GLU A 16 -2.94 -3.91 -20.36
N GLU A 17 -1.73 -3.32 -20.41
CA GLU A 17 -0.51 -4.02 -20.81
C GLU A 17 0.13 -4.90 -19.71
N MET A 18 -0.27 -4.75 -18.44
CA MET A 18 0.33 -5.52 -17.34
C MET A 18 -0.21 -6.96 -17.34
N SER A 19 0.65 -7.93 -17.61
CA SER A 19 0.32 -9.35 -17.57
C SER A 19 0.13 -9.89 -16.14
N THR A 20 -0.42 -11.09 -16.00
CA THR A 20 -0.53 -11.79 -14.70
C THR A 20 0.85 -12.02 -14.07
N ALA A 21 1.88 -12.33 -14.88
CA ALA A 21 3.23 -12.47 -14.40
C ALA A 21 3.82 -11.17 -13.87
N ASP A 22 3.55 -10.04 -14.54
CA ASP A 22 3.98 -8.71 -14.08
C ASP A 22 3.31 -8.34 -12.76
N VAL A 23 2.01 -8.62 -12.62
CA VAL A 23 1.26 -8.39 -11.37
C VAL A 23 1.90 -9.15 -10.22
N VAL A 24 2.14 -10.45 -10.38
CA VAL A 24 2.75 -11.30 -9.35
C VAL A 24 4.15 -10.82 -8.99
N LEU A 25 4.99 -10.53 -10.00
CA LEU A 25 6.35 -10.03 -9.82
C LEU A 25 6.37 -8.70 -9.06
N LEU A 26 5.52 -7.75 -9.46
CA LEU A 26 5.47 -6.43 -8.83
C LEU A 26 4.98 -6.53 -7.39
N LEU A 27 3.88 -7.25 -7.12
CA LEU A 27 3.39 -7.46 -5.76
C LEU A 27 4.43 -8.14 -4.86
N SER A 28 5.18 -9.11 -5.37
CA SER A 28 6.24 -9.75 -4.60
C SER A 28 7.40 -8.83 -4.25
N SER A 29 7.67 -7.82 -5.09
CA SER A 29 8.80 -6.89 -4.92
C SER A 29 8.50 -5.67 -4.04
N VAL A 30 7.22 -5.30 -3.85
CA VAL A 30 6.84 -4.08 -3.12
C VAL A 30 7.34 -4.06 -1.67
N PRO A 31 7.24 -5.14 -0.86
CA PRO A 31 7.73 -5.10 0.52
C PRO A 31 9.24 -4.85 0.61
N GLU A 32 10.03 -5.50 -0.23
CA GLU A 32 11.49 -5.31 -0.28
C GLU A 32 11.82 -3.87 -0.69
N ARG A 33 11.21 -3.36 -1.76
CA ARG A 33 11.39 -1.97 -2.22
C ARG A 33 11.01 -0.95 -1.15
N THR A 34 9.94 -1.21 -0.40
CA THR A 34 9.52 -0.35 0.71
C THR A 34 10.56 -0.41 1.83
N SER A 35 10.99 -1.61 2.22
CA SER A 35 11.99 -1.82 3.26
C SER A 35 13.30 -1.11 2.92
N ASP A 36 13.83 -1.27 1.71
CA ASP A 36 15.08 -0.65 1.25
C ASP A 36 15.07 0.88 1.36
N LEU A 37 13.89 1.47 1.20
CA LEU A 37 13.73 2.92 1.31
C LEU A 37 13.71 3.42 2.76
N VAL A 38 13.27 2.60 3.73
CA VAL A 38 12.87 3.11 5.05
C VAL A 38 13.48 2.38 6.25
N TYR A 39 14.12 1.20 6.09
CA TYR A 39 14.61 0.36 7.20
C TYR A 39 15.59 1.11 8.14
N TRP A 40 16.25 2.14 7.66
CA TRP A 40 17.24 2.95 8.37
C TRP A 40 16.65 4.19 9.06
N LEU A 41 15.34 4.45 8.89
CA LEU A 41 14.69 5.61 9.46
C LEU A 41 14.47 5.44 10.96
N ASP A 42 14.83 6.48 11.70
CA ASP A 42 14.45 6.64 13.09
C ASP A 42 13.03 7.24 13.22
N GLU A 43 12.52 7.26 14.44
CA GLU A 43 11.17 7.74 14.71
C GLU A 43 10.98 9.23 14.38
N ALA A 44 12.02 10.05 14.54
CA ALA A 44 11.96 11.47 14.19
C ALA A 44 11.73 11.66 12.69
N ARG A 45 12.43 10.88 11.86
CA ARG A 45 12.26 10.91 10.40
C ARG A 45 10.92 10.32 9.96
N LEU A 46 10.45 9.25 10.59
CA LEU A 46 9.14 8.67 10.31
C LEU A 46 8.01 9.67 10.55
N ARG A 47 8.13 10.50 11.58
CA ARG A 47 7.14 11.52 11.96
C ARG A 47 7.36 12.88 11.31
N TYR A 48 8.48 13.06 10.61
CA TYR A 48 8.75 14.34 9.96
C TYR A 48 7.70 14.64 8.90
N ARG A 49 7.18 15.87 8.94
CA ARG A 49 6.21 16.40 7.97
C ARG A 49 6.83 17.58 7.24
N HIS A 50 7.05 17.43 5.94
CA HIS A 50 7.65 18.48 5.11
C HIS A 50 6.77 19.74 5.03
N GLY A 51 5.47 19.60 5.22
CA GLY A 51 4.48 20.68 5.27
C GLY A 51 3.07 20.15 5.53
N PRO A 52 2.09 21.04 5.80
CA PRO A 52 0.74 20.63 6.18
C PRO A 52 0.03 19.70 5.19
N ALA A 53 0.36 19.86 3.90
CA ALA A 53 -0.24 19.08 2.82
C ALA A 53 0.48 17.74 2.55
N PHE A 54 1.59 17.46 3.28
CA PHE A 54 2.35 16.23 3.06
C PHE A 54 2.02 15.21 4.15
N PRO A 55 1.85 13.92 3.81
CA PRO A 55 1.82 12.86 4.82
C PRO A 55 3.20 12.70 5.46
N THR A 56 3.27 12.02 6.59
CA THR A 56 4.54 11.54 7.14
C THR A 56 4.95 10.26 6.42
N LEU A 57 6.24 9.88 6.51
CA LEU A 57 6.67 8.56 6.03
C LEU A 57 6.01 7.44 6.83
N GLY A 58 5.86 7.64 8.14
CA GLY A 58 5.16 6.69 9.02
C GLY A 58 3.72 6.45 8.58
N SER A 59 2.98 7.49 8.21
CA SER A 59 1.59 7.35 7.76
C SER A 59 1.46 6.65 6.41
N LEU A 60 2.39 6.86 5.46
CA LEU A 60 2.40 6.13 4.19
C LEU A 60 2.70 4.64 4.38
N ILE A 61 3.65 4.32 5.28
CA ILE A 61 3.97 2.92 5.61
C ILE A 61 2.77 2.27 6.32
N ALA A 62 2.18 2.95 7.32
CA ALA A 62 0.99 2.47 8.01
C ALA A 62 -0.17 2.19 7.04
N HIS A 63 -0.37 3.06 6.06
CA HIS A 63 -1.37 2.88 5.01
C HIS A 63 -1.14 1.58 4.21
N LEU A 64 0.07 1.31 3.74
CA LEU A 64 0.40 0.06 3.05
C LEU A 64 0.19 -1.19 3.93
N VAL A 65 0.63 -1.12 5.20
CA VAL A 65 0.50 -2.20 6.17
C VAL A 65 -0.97 -2.51 6.47
N VAL A 66 -1.82 -1.49 6.58
CA VAL A 66 -3.27 -1.65 6.84
C VAL A 66 -4.03 -2.09 5.60
N ALA A 67 -3.64 -1.65 4.41
CA ALA A 67 -4.27 -2.04 3.14
C ALA A 67 -4.01 -3.52 2.79
N ALA A 68 -2.79 -4.01 3.03
CA ALA A 68 -2.37 -5.34 2.61
C ALA A 68 -3.30 -6.49 3.09
N PRO A 69 -3.67 -6.60 4.39
CA PRO A 69 -4.58 -7.65 4.84
C PRO A 69 -6.00 -7.52 4.30
N LYS A 70 -6.47 -6.30 4.02
CA LYS A 70 -7.79 -6.08 3.40
C LYS A 70 -7.81 -6.59 1.96
N VAL A 71 -6.74 -6.32 1.20
CA VAL A 71 -6.55 -6.85 -0.15
C VAL A 71 -6.44 -8.37 -0.13
N ASP A 72 -5.62 -8.95 0.76
CA ASP A 72 -5.49 -10.41 0.89
C ASP A 72 -6.85 -11.07 1.17
N ALA A 73 -7.63 -10.52 2.10
CA ALA A 73 -8.95 -11.02 2.44
C ALA A 73 -9.93 -10.90 1.25
N LEU A 74 -9.96 -9.76 0.56
CA LEU A 74 -10.80 -9.54 -0.61
C LEU A 74 -10.53 -10.57 -1.71
N LEU A 75 -9.25 -10.77 -2.07
CA LEU A 75 -8.87 -11.71 -3.11
C LEU A 75 -9.18 -13.17 -2.72
N ARG A 76 -9.00 -13.52 -1.44
CA ARG A 76 -9.39 -14.85 -0.94
C ARG A 76 -10.89 -15.08 -1.00
N HIS A 77 -11.70 -14.12 -0.56
CA HIS A 77 -13.16 -14.23 -0.61
C HIS A 77 -13.66 -14.33 -2.05
N ALA A 78 -13.12 -13.53 -2.96
CA ALA A 78 -13.47 -13.61 -4.37
C ALA A 78 -13.09 -14.96 -4.98
N HIS A 79 -11.93 -15.54 -4.61
CA HIS A 79 -11.45 -16.80 -5.16
C HIS A 79 -12.12 -18.02 -4.51
N LEU A 80 -12.08 -18.12 -3.17
CA LEU A 80 -12.48 -19.33 -2.45
C LEU A 80 -14.00 -19.40 -2.19
N ASP A 81 -14.62 -18.26 -1.87
CA ASP A 81 -16.01 -18.19 -1.48
C ASP A 81 -16.93 -17.84 -2.65
N GLY A 82 -16.39 -17.62 -3.84
CA GLY A 82 -17.13 -17.27 -5.04
C GLY A 82 -17.84 -15.90 -4.94
N GLN A 83 -17.32 -15.00 -4.09
CA GLN A 83 -17.89 -13.69 -3.91
C GLN A 83 -17.81 -12.88 -5.21
N THR A 84 -18.96 -12.37 -5.67
CA THR A 84 -19.10 -11.66 -6.96
C THR A 84 -19.08 -10.14 -6.80
N SER A 85 -19.00 -9.63 -5.57
CA SER A 85 -18.92 -8.19 -5.29
C SER A 85 -17.79 -7.89 -4.33
N ALA A 86 -16.95 -6.88 -4.64
CA ALA A 86 -15.84 -6.48 -3.80
C ALA A 86 -15.50 -5.00 -4.04
N ASP A 87 -15.41 -4.21 -2.96
CA ASP A 87 -14.93 -2.83 -3.03
C ASP A 87 -13.39 -2.80 -2.98
N VAL A 88 -12.78 -2.98 -4.15
CA VAL A 88 -11.32 -2.98 -4.31
C VAL A 88 -10.72 -1.65 -3.86
N ARG A 89 -11.37 -0.54 -4.21
CA ARG A 89 -10.89 0.81 -3.89
C ARG A 89 -10.91 1.07 -2.39
N ALA A 90 -11.96 0.64 -1.68
CA ALA A 90 -11.99 0.74 -0.22
C ALA A 90 -10.96 -0.17 0.47
N ALA A 91 -10.58 -1.29 -0.14
CA ALA A 91 -9.55 -2.16 0.40
C ALA A 91 -8.14 -1.54 0.28
N ILE A 92 -7.85 -0.88 -0.84
CA ILE A 92 -6.53 -0.27 -1.10
C ILE A 92 -6.39 1.14 -0.52
N ASP A 93 -7.47 1.85 -0.25
CA ASP A 93 -7.45 3.24 0.23
C ASP A 93 -8.04 3.39 1.65
N PRO A 94 -7.44 2.77 2.68
CA PRO A 94 -7.75 3.12 4.05
C PRO A 94 -7.28 4.56 4.34
N SER A 95 -7.88 5.21 5.35
CA SER A 95 -7.51 6.57 5.75
C SER A 95 -5.98 6.75 5.88
N HIS A 96 -5.46 7.86 5.35
CA HIS A 96 -4.04 8.25 5.44
C HIS A 96 -3.67 8.89 6.80
N ASP A 97 -4.63 9.02 7.71
CA ASP A 97 -4.40 9.67 9.02
C ASP A 97 -3.86 8.70 10.09
N GLN A 98 -3.54 7.47 9.68
CA GLN A 98 -3.01 6.46 10.59
C GLN A 98 -1.50 6.55 10.66
N GLU A 99 -0.98 6.59 11.88
CA GLU A 99 0.45 6.42 12.16
C GLU A 99 0.75 4.95 12.49
N LEU A 100 2.03 4.58 12.42
CA LEU A 100 2.46 3.24 12.84
C LEU A 100 2.15 3.04 14.32
N THR A 101 1.46 1.94 14.63
CA THR A 101 1.13 1.54 16.02
C THR A 101 2.11 0.52 16.61
N VAL A 102 3.02 0.03 15.78
CA VAL A 102 4.08 -0.94 16.13
C VAL A 102 5.43 -0.43 15.61
N PRO A 103 6.57 -0.95 16.10
CA PRO A 103 7.87 -0.60 15.56
C PRO A 103 7.96 -0.80 14.05
N LEU A 104 8.72 0.07 13.35
CA LEU A 104 8.87 0.02 11.90
C LEU A 104 9.24 -1.38 11.38
N GLN A 105 10.20 -2.03 12.02
CA GLN A 105 10.67 -3.35 11.60
C GLN A 105 9.53 -4.39 11.64
N GLU A 106 8.76 -4.40 12.72
CA GLU A 106 7.61 -5.30 12.89
C GLU A 106 6.54 -5.02 11.82
N ALA A 107 6.25 -3.75 11.55
CA ALA A 107 5.32 -3.34 10.50
C ALA A 107 5.75 -3.84 9.11
N LEU A 108 7.04 -3.71 8.77
CA LEU A 108 7.59 -4.17 7.49
C LEU A 108 7.56 -5.70 7.37
N GLU A 109 7.86 -6.42 8.45
CA GLU A 109 7.80 -7.90 8.50
C GLU A 109 6.36 -8.38 8.32
N ASP A 110 5.40 -7.74 8.96
CA ASP A 110 3.97 -8.04 8.82
C ASP A 110 3.49 -7.78 7.40
N PHE A 111 3.86 -6.65 6.81
CA PHE A 111 3.56 -6.33 5.43
C PHE A 111 4.10 -7.39 4.46
N ALA A 112 5.38 -7.75 4.61
CA ALA A 112 6.02 -8.76 3.78
C ALA A 112 5.34 -10.13 3.94
N ARG A 113 4.97 -10.51 5.16
CA ARG A 113 4.29 -11.77 5.44
C ARG A 113 2.91 -11.84 4.78
N VAL A 114 2.11 -10.78 4.90
CA VAL A 114 0.78 -10.72 4.28
C VAL A 114 0.92 -10.75 2.75
N ARG A 115 1.84 -9.98 2.19
CA ARG A 115 2.02 -9.91 0.74
C ARG A 115 2.51 -11.23 0.15
N ARG A 116 3.38 -11.95 0.86
CA ARG A 116 3.77 -13.32 0.48
C ARG A 116 2.57 -14.25 0.37
N ARG A 117 1.67 -14.24 1.36
CA ARG A 117 0.44 -15.05 1.30
C ARG A 117 -0.46 -14.69 0.13
N THR A 118 -0.55 -13.40 -0.21
CA THR A 118 -1.29 -12.95 -1.39
C THR A 118 -0.65 -13.48 -2.66
N VAL A 119 0.67 -13.37 -2.80
CA VAL A 119 1.42 -13.87 -3.96
C VAL A 119 1.27 -15.39 -4.10
N ASP A 120 1.37 -16.14 -3.00
CA ASP A 120 1.16 -17.60 -2.99
C ASP A 120 -0.25 -17.97 -3.48
N LEU A 121 -1.28 -17.21 -3.10
CA LEU A 121 -2.64 -17.38 -3.61
C LEU A 121 -2.70 -17.16 -5.12
N LEU A 122 -2.10 -16.06 -5.61
CA LEU A 122 -2.11 -15.69 -7.04
C LEU A 122 -1.37 -16.71 -7.91
N HIS A 123 -0.30 -17.32 -7.40
CA HIS A 123 0.42 -18.40 -8.12
C HIS A 123 -0.45 -19.64 -8.38
N GLY A 124 -1.46 -19.87 -7.55
CA GLY A 124 -2.42 -20.97 -7.74
C GLY A 124 -3.52 -20.68 -8.77
N TRP A 125 -3.61 -19.44 -9.26
CA TRP A 125 -4.68 -19.04 -10.17
C TRP A 125 -4.42 -19.45 -11.61
N GLY A 126 -5.41 -20.13 -12.22
CA GLY A 126 -5.46 -20.35 -13.66
C GLY A 126 -6.13 -19.19 -14.40
N LYS A 127 -6.25 -19.33 -15.72
CA LYS A 127 -6.86 -18.29 -16.56
C LYS A 127 -8.30 -17.94 -16.12
N SER A 128 -9.08 -18.95 -15.76
CA SER A 128 -10.50 -18.76 -15.34
C SER A 128 -10.62 -17.90 -14.07
N GLU A 129 -9.66 -18.02 -13.14
CA GLU A 129 -9.65 -17.20 -11.93
C GLU A 129 -9.27 -15.76 -12.26
N TRP A 130 -8.25 -15.54 -13.06
CA TRP A 130 -7.83 -14.21 -13.49
C TRP A 130 -8.91 -13.45 -14.27
N ASP A 131 -9.64 -14.15 -15.13
CA ASP A 131 -10.73 -13.61 -15.95
C ASP A 131 -12.07 -13.49 -15.19
N ARG A 132 -12.16 -13.97 -13.95
CA ARG A 132 -13.38 -13.90 -13.16
C ARG A 132 -13.76 -12.45 -12.91
N VAL A 133 -15.03 -12.13 -13.21
CA VAL A 133 -15.60 -10.80 -13.05
C VAL A 133 -16.16 -10.63 -11.63
N ILE A 134 -15.87 -9.52 -11.02
CA ILE A 134 -16.44 -9.03 -9.76
C ILE A 134 -17.10 -7.67 -9.99
N SER A 135 -18.17 -7.39 -9.25
CA SER A 135 -18.81 -6.09 -9.24
C SER A 135 -18.14 -5.18 -8.22
N ASP A 136 -17.58 -4.05 -8.68
CA ASP A 136 -17.09 -2.98 -7.82
C ASP A 136 -18.20 -1.94 -7.64
N PRO A 137 -18.69 -1.67 -6.42
CA PRO A 137 -19.77 -0.70 -6.19
C PRO A 137 -19.42 0.73 -6.65
N ARG A 138 -18.14 1.04 -6.86
CA ARG A 138 -17.67 2.36 -7.31
C ARG A 138 -17.28 2.43 -8.78
N GLY A 139 -17.07 1.31 -9.44
CA GLY A 139 -16.45 1.29 -10.78
C GLY A 139 -17.06 0.35 -11.79
N GLY A 140 -18.17 -0.33 -11.45
CA GLY A 140 -18.79 -1.30 -12.34
C GLY A 140 -18.16 -2.69 -12.24
N GLU A 141 -18.02 -3.39 -13.38
CA GLU A 141 -17.43 -4.73 -13.40
C GLU A 141 -15.92 -4.67 -13.65
N LEU A 142 -15.17 -5.47 -12.88
CA LEU A 142 -13.71 -5.64 -12.99
C LEU A 142 -13.39 -7.14 -13.05
N THR A 143 -12.38 -7.52 -13.82
CA THR A 143 -11.79 -8.85 -13.66
C THR A 143 -10.92 -8.89 -12.38
N LEU A 144 -10.65 -10.08 -11.85
CA LEU A 144 -9.69 -10.20 -10.74
C LEU A 144 -8.29 -9.75 -11.16
N LEU A 145 -7.94 -9.89 -12.44
CA LEU A 145 -6.71 -9.33 -12.98
C LEU A 145 -6.70 -7.79 -12.87
N ASP A 146 -7.80 -7.13 -13.24
CA ASP A 146 -7.89 -5.66 -13.14
C ASP A 146 -7.88 -5.18 -11.69
N ALA A 147 -8.52 -5.92 -10.78
CA ALA A 147 -8.44 -5.65 -9.35
C ALA A 147 -6.99 -5.71 -8.84
N CYS A 148 -6.25 -6.75 -9.22
CA CYS A 148 -4.84 -6.89 -8.88
C CYS A 148 -3.95 -5.80 -9.52
N ARG A 149 -4.24 -5.39 -10.74
CA ARG A 149 -3.56 -4.26 -11.43
C ARG A 149 -3.76 -2.95 -10.67
N LEU A 150 -4.97 -2.69 -10.16
CA LEU A 150 -5.25 -1.52 -9.31
C LEU A 150 -4.41 -1.56 -8.02
N VAL A 151 -4.33 -2.73 -7.37
CA VAL A 151 -3.50 -2.90 -6.16
C VAL A 151 -2.04 -2.59 -6.47
N VAL A 152 -1.46 -3.17 -7.53
CA VAL A 152 -0.07 -2.93 -7.94
C VAL A 152 0.18 -1.44 -8.18
N LYS A 153 -0.68 -0.77 -8.96
CA LYS A 153 -0.54 0.65 -9.24
C LYS A 153 -0.54 1.49 -7.99
N HIS A 154 -1.49 1.22 -7.09
CA HIS A 154 -1.61 1.92 -5.82
C HIS A 154 -0.34 1.75 -4.97
N GLU A 155 0.13 0.53 -4.77
CA GLU A 155 1.32 0.28 -3.96
C GLU A 155 2.59 0.88 -4.58
N MET A 156 2.77 0.76 -5.89
CA MET A 156 3.91 1.35 -6.58
C MET A 156 3.88 2.89 -6.53
N ALA A 157 2.70 3.50 -6.55
CA ALA A 157 2.57 4.94 -6.37
C ALA A 157 3.01 5.36 -4.95
N HIS A 158 2.66 4.58 -3.91
CA HIS A 158 3.14 4.84 -2.54
C HIS A 158 4.64 4.61 -2.38
N VAL A 159 5.22 3.59 -3.01
CA VAL A 159 6.69 3.42 -3.06
C VAL A 159 7.37 4.66 -3.66
N ALA A 160 6.80 5.21 -4.75
CA ALA A 160 7.31 6.44 -5.35
C ALA A 160 7.16 7.66 -4.42
N GLN A 161 6.03 7.79 -3.71
CA GLN A 161 5.81 8.85 -2.72
C GLN A 161 6.81 8.74 -1.56
N ILE A 162 7.02 7.55 -1.01
CA ILE A 162 8.01 7.29 0.05
C ILE A 162 9.40 7.71 -0.41
N ARG A 163 9.80 7.32 -1.63
CA ARG A 163 11.09 7.72 -2.21
C ARG A 163 11.21 9.24 -2.30
N ASN A 164 10.19 9.91 -2.79
CA ASN A 164 10.20 11.37 -2.97
C ASN A 164 10.25 12.10 -1.62
N LEU A 165 9.50 11.65 -0.61
CA LEU A 165 9.53 12.22 0.73
C LEU A 165 10.87 11.97 1.42
N ASN A 166 11.46 10.79 1.23
CA ASN A 166 12.78 10.47 1.75
C ASN A 166 13.86 11.44 1.25
N ALA A 167 13.76 11.84 -0.04
CA ALA A 167 14.67 12.83 -0.62
C ALA A 167 14.48 14.26 -0.06
N LEU A 168 13.38 14.52 0.64
CA LEU A 168 13.07 15.80 1.28
C LEU A 168 13.39 15.82 2.78
N LEU A 169 13.85 14.69 3.34
CA LEU A 169 14.21 14.64 4.75
C LEU A 169 15.38 15.59 5.04
N PRO A 170 15.31 16.38 6.11
CA PRO A 170 16.43 17.18 6.56
C PRO A 170 17.55 16.29 7.13
N GLU A 171 18.75 16.86 7.23
CA GLU A 171 19.84 16.20 7.92
C GLU A 171 19.45 15.88 9.38
N PRO A 172 19.95 14.79 9.99
CA PRO A 172 19.54 14.36 11.34
C PRO A 172 19.66 15.43 12.41
N ARG A 173 20.66 16.32 12.29
CA ARG A 173 20.91 17.44 13.21
C ARG A 173 19.84 18.53 13.16
N ASP A 174 19.08 18.60 12.07
CA ASP A 174 18.06 19.62 11.82
C ASP A 174 16.65 19.14 12.21
N LEU A 175 16.52 17.85 12.59
CA LEU A 175 15.32 17.28 13.18
C LEU A 175 15.33 17.66 14.68
N GLY A 176 14.43 18.54 15.08
CA GLY A 176 14.24 18.87 16.50
C GLY A 176 13.88 17.63 17.35
N PRO A 177 13.79 17.76 18.67
CA PRO A 177 13.39 16.66 19.55
C PRO A 177 12.01 16.12 19.12
N VAL A 178 11.89 14.79 19.09
CA VAL A 178 10.62 14.11 18.81
C VAL A 178 9.60 14.55 19.88
N PRO A 179 8.45 15.13 19.50
CA PRO A 179 7.44 15.47 20.47
C PRO A 179 6.95 14.20 21.18
N PRO A 180 6.69 14.27 22.50
CA PRO A 180 6.19 13.12 23.24
C PRO A 180 4.87 12.63 22.63
N VAL A 181 4.72 11.30 22.57
CA VAL A 181 3.48 10.65 22.16
C VAL A 181 2.43 11.00 23.22
N GLU A 182 1.45 11.80 22.88
CA GLU A 182 0.25 11.92 23.72
C GLU A 182 -0.48 10.56 23.67
N ILE A 183 -0.23 9.74 24.68
CA ILE A 183 -1.03 8.54 24.91
C ILE A 183 -2.38 9.04 25.42
N ASN A 184 -3.30 9.31 24.50
CA ASN A 184 -4.70 9.55 24.80
C ASN A 184 -5.30 8.22 25.27
N GLY A 185 -5.28 8.00 26.59
CA GLY A 185 -5.81 6.79 27.18
C GLY A 185 -5.85 6.86 28.69
N GLN A 186 -6.87 7.46 29.25
CA GLN A 186 -7.63 6.92 30.40
C GLN A 186 -8.98 7.59 30.46
#